data_3c13cf0b73529ec2bfab23523a37d195
#
_entry.id   3c13cf0b73529ec2bfab23523a37d195
#
_cell.length_a   1.000
_cell.length_b   1.000
_cell.length_c   1.000
_cell.angle_alpha   90.00
_cell.angle_beta   90.00
_cell.angle_gamma   90.00
#
_symmetry.space_group_name_H-M   'P 1'
#
loop_
_entity.id
_entity.type
_entity.pdbx_description
1 polymer ?
#
loop_
_entity_poly.entity_id
_entity_poly.type
_entity_poly.pdbx_seq_one_letter_code
_entity_poly.pdbx_strand_id
1 'polypeptide(L)'
;MKTEQFFIENTPAVLYGEPSDTLWLFIHGQFGCKEEALPFAEIVAPDAQVLSIDLPNHGTRQNRNEEFAPWTAAPELTRVMAYARAHWRATNVRATSIGAYFARLAFAAPEKALFVSPIVDMERLICDRICAAGITEQILRERGMYPAREGDMLSWDYLCWVREHPAKDWHCPQYILYGENDSMTDLTTIRTYTAKSGAELIIVPQGEHWFHTPEQLAVMADWERKHK
;
A
#
# COMPACT_ATOMS: atom_id res chain seq x y z
N MET A 1 -6.63 -14.28 -19.82
CA MET A 1 -5.83 -13.04 -19.68
C MET A 1 -4.37 -13.37 -19.83
N LYS A 2 -3.63 -12.57 -20.62
CA LYS A 2 -2.17 -12.73 -20.76
C LYS A 2 -1.50 -12.46 -19.41
N THR A 3 -0.50 -13.27 -19.07
CA THR A 3 0.28 -13.15 -17.84
C THR A 3 1.75 -13.31 -18.17
N GLU A 4 2.57 -12.38 -17.72
CA GLU A 4 4.02 -12.39 -17.92
C GLU A 4 4.73 -12.15 -16.60
N GLN A 5 5.66 -13.04 -16.22
CA GLN A 5 6.51 -12.87 -15.04
C GLN A 5 7.91 -12.48 -15.49
N PHE A 6 8.46 -11.45 -14.85
CA PHE A 6 9.78 -10.92 -15.19
C PHE A 6 10.40 -10.19 -13.98
N PHE A 7 11.52 -9.54 -14.19
CA PHE A 7 12.18 -8.73 -13.16
C PHE A 7 12.34 -7.30 -13.65
N ILE A 8 12.02 -6.33 -12.79
CA ILE A 8 12.42 -4.93 -12.96
C ILE A 8 13.68 -4.75 -12.13
N GLU A 9 14.85 -4.74 -12.78
CA GLU A 9 16.16 -4.92 -12.15
C GLU A 9 16.18 -6.22 -11.31
N ASN A 10 16.15 -6.12 -9.98
CA ASN A 10 16.13 -7.26 -9.07
C ASN A 10 14.74 -7.50 -8.42
N THR A 11 13.73 -6.70 -8.77
CA THR A 11 12.39 -6.78 -8.18
C THR A 11 11.51 -7.73 -9.00
N PRO A 12 11.05 -8.85 -8.43
CA PRO A 12 10.13 -9.76 -9.10
C PRO A 12 8.81 -9.06 -9.42
N ALA A 13 8.36 -9.20 -10.65
CA ALA A 13 7.18 -8.54 -11.17
C ALA A 13 6.29 -9.52 -11.95
N VAL A 14 5.00 -9.21 -11.99
CA VAL A 14 4.01 -9.85 -12.87
C VAL A 14 3.21 -8.78 -13.59
N LEU A 15 3.02 -8.96 -14.90
CA LEU A 15 2.17 -8.13 -15.74
C LEU A 15 0.98 -8.95 -16.21
N TYR A 16 -0.22 -8.44 -15.96
CA TYR A 16 -1.49 -9.01 -16.39
C TYR A 16 -2.14 -8.14 -17.46
N GLY A 17 -2.83 -8.77 -18.41
CA GLY A 17 -3.63 -8.10 -19.42
C GLY A 17 -3.00 -8.06 -20.81
N GLU A 18 -3.83 -7.76 -21.82
CA GLU A 18 -3.37 -7.49 -23.18
C GLU A 18 -2.74 -6.10 -23.28
N PRO A 19 -1.90 -5.83 -24.28
CA PRO A 19 -1.26 -4.52 -24.43
C PRO A 19 -2.27 -3.37 -24.40
N SER A 20 -1.96 -2.37 -23.57
CA SER A 20 -2.76 -1.15 -23.37
C SER A 20 -1.87 0.05 -23.12
N ASP A 21 -2.33 1.25 -23.42
CA ASP A 21 -1.65 2.51 -23.08
C ASP A 21 -1.78 2.87 -21.59
N THR A 22 -2.68 2.18 -20.87
CA THR A 22 -2.98 2.42 -19.45
C THR A 22 -2.48 1.28 -18.59
N LEU A 23 -1.77 1.64 -17.52
CA LEU A 23 -1.28 0.73 -16.49
C LEU A 23 -1.90 1.05 -15.13
N TRP A 24 -2.23 0.01 -14.40
CA TRP A 24 -2.37 0.05 -12.95
C TRP A 24 -1.17 -0.59 -12.29
N LEU A 25 -0.44 0.16 -11.48
CA LEU A 25 0.56 -0.39 -10.57
C LEU A 25 -0.15 -0.86 -9.29
N PHE A 26 -0.15 -2.17 -9.09
CA PHE A 26 -0.73 -2.79 -7.89
C PHE A 26 0.37 -3.01 -6.85
N ILE A 27 0.14 -2.51 -5.62
CA ILE A 27 1.08 -2.62 -4.51
C ILE A 27 0.35 -3.27 -3.33
N HIS A 28 0.76 -4.50 -3.00
CA HIS A 28 0.16 -5.28 -1.92
C HIS A 28 0.49 -4.72 -0.53
N GLY A 29 -0.21 -5.20 0.49
CA GLY A 29 0.04 -4.89 1.90
C GLY A 29 1.09 -5.80 2.53
N GLN A 30 1.27 -5.67 3.84
CA GLN A 30 2.10 -6.59 4.63
C GLN A 30 1.54 -8.02 4.52
N PHE A 31 2.43 -9.00 4.43
CA PHE A 31 2.15 -10.44 4.21
C PHE A 31 1.56 -10.79 2.84
N GLY A 32 1.38 -9.83 1.95
CA GLY A 32 0.87 -10.05 0.60
C GLY A 32 1.92 -10.52 -0.39
N CYS A 33 1.51 -10.60 -1.65
CA CYS A 33 2.39 -10.94 -2.78
C CYS A 33 1.85 -10.32 -4.08
N LYS A 34 2.67 -10.33 -5.14
CA LYS A 34 2.30 -9.77 -6.45
C LYS A 34 1.10 -10.46 -7.11
N GLU A 35 0.85 -11.72 -6.78
CA GLU A 35 -0.27 -12.48 -7.32
C GLU A 35 -1.64 -12.00 -6.82
N GLU A 36 -1.71 -11.25 -5.72
CA GLU A 36 -2.94 -10.61 -5.23
C GLU A 36 -3.55 -9.61 -6.22
N ALA A 37 -2.78 -9.17 -7.19
CA ALA A 37 -3.26 -8.31 -8.26
C ALA A 37 -4.22 -8.97 -9.25
N LEU A 38 -4.27 -10.31 -9.31
CA LEU A 38 -5.02 -11.05 -10.33
C LEU A 38 -6.53 -10.70 -10.37
N PRO A 39 -7.27 -10.70 -9.25
CA PRO A 39 -8.69 -10.32 -9.26
C PRO A 39 -8.92 -8.89 -9.75
N PHE A 40 -8.05 -7.95 -9.38
CA PHE A 40 -8.12 -6.58 -9.85
C PHE A 40 -7.81 -6.49 -11.35
N ALA A 41 -6.84 -7.27 -11.84
CA ALA A 41 -6.53 -7.32 -13.27
C ALA A 41 -7.71 -7.83 -14.11
N GLU A 42 -8.48 -8.79 -13.61
CA GLU A 42 -9.71 -9.26 -14.24
C GLU A 42 -10.80 -8.17 -14.29
N ILE A 43 -10.85 -7.30 -13.28
CA ILE A 43 -11.78 -6.17 -13.22
C ILE A 43 -11.44 -5.09 -14.24
N VAL A 44 -10.17 -4.76 -14.43
CA VAL A 44 -9.74 -3.66 -15.31
C VAL A 44 -9.56 -4.10 -16.78
N ALA A 45 -9.47 -5.40 -17.03
CA ALA A 45 -9.42 -5.91 -18.40
C ALA A 45 -10.74 -5.66 -19.16
N PRO A 46 -10.72 -5.39 -20.49
CA PRO A 46 -9.52 -5.27 -21.33
C PRO A 46 -8.89 -3.86 -21.38
N ASP A 47 -9.40 -2.92 -20.58
CA ASP A 47 -9.11 -1.49 -20.71
C ASP A 47 -7.68 -1.11 -20.31
N ALA A 48 -7.07 -1.88 -19.40
CA ALA A 48 -5.75 -1.59 -18.85
C ALA A 48 -4.96 -2.87 -18.54
N GLN A 49 -3.64 -2.72 -18.41
CA GLN A 49 -2.76 -3.74 -17.84
C GLN A 49 -2.56 -3.50 -16.34
N VAL A 50 -2.22 -4.54 -15.60
CA VAL A 50 -1.84 -4.46 -14.18
C VAL A 50 -0.44 -5.00 -14.00
N LEU A 51 0.46 -4.16 -13.50
CA LEU A 51 1.80 -4.52 -13.05
C LEU A 51 1.79 -4.65 -11.54
N SER A 52 2.26 -5.75 -11.02
CA SER A 52 2.45 -5.95 -9.58
C SER A 52 3.84 -6.48 -9.28
N ILE A 53 4.34 -6.18 -8.09
CA ILE A 53 5.68 -6.61 -7.63
C ILE A 53 5.58 -7.27 -6.26
N ASP A 54 6.58 -8.10 -5.93
CA ASP A 54 6.79 -8.52 -4.54
C ASP A 54 7.61 -7.44 -3.81
N LEU A 55 7.07 -6.88 -2.74
CA LEU A 55 7.79 -5.99 -1.83
C LEU A 55 8.95 -6.73 -1.13
N PRO A 56 9.95 -6.02 -0.57
CA PRO A 56 11.04 -6.66 0.18
C PRO A 56 10.53 -7.65 1.21
N ASN A 57 11.15 -8.84 1.26
CA ASN A 57 10.80 -9.96 2.15
C ASN A 57 9.37 -10.52 2.01
N HIS A 58 8.70 -10.30 0.85
CA HIS A 58 7.36 -10.80 0.56
C HIS A 58 7.34 -11.66 -0.71
N GLY A 59 6.26 -12.44 -0.88
CA GLY A 59 6.06 -13.27 -2.05
C GLY A 59 7.26 -14.20 -2.32
N THR A 60 7.81 -14.16 -3.53
CA THR A 60 8.99 -14.96 -3.93
C THR A 60 10.30 -14.47 -3.29
N ARG A 61 10.26 -13.38 -2.52
CA ARG A 61 11.42 -12.81 -1.79
C ARG A 61 11.43 -13.19 -0.31
N GLN A 62 10.47 -13.96 0.18
CA GLN A 62 10.47 -14.43 1.56
C GLN A 62 11.77 -15.15 1.91
N ASN A 63 12.27 -14.91 3.12
CA ASN A 63 13.51 -15.51 3.65
C ASN A 63 14.81 -15.10 2.93
N ARG A 64 14.82 -14.03 2.14
CA ARG A 64 16.04 -13.50 1.53
C ARG A 64 16.82 -12.55 2.43
N ASN A 65 16.44 -12.42 3.71
CA ASN A 65 17.02 -11.48 4.67
C ASN A 65 16.95 -10.01 4.20
N GLU A 66 15.94 -9.69 3.40
CA GLU A 66 15.69 -8.32 2.96
C GLU A 66 14.89 -7.60 4.05
N GLU A 67 15.27 -6.40 4.36
CA GLU A 67 14.57 -5.60 5.35
C GLU A 67 13.27 -5.03 4.75
N PHE A 68 12.13 -5.30 5.39
CA PHE A 68 10.85 -4.70 5.02
C PHE A 68 10.70 -3.35 5.73
N ALA A 69 11.26 -2.32 5.14
CA ALA A 69 11.31 -0.97 5.69
C ALA A 69 11.11 0.08 4.60
N PRO A 70 10.69 1.32 4.94
CA PRO A 70 10.44 2.36 3.95
C PRO A 70 11.71 2.77 3.19
N TRP A 71 12.88 2.75 3.81
CA TRP A 71 14.16 3.05 3.14
C TRP A 71 14.61 1.98 2.15
N THR A 72 14.02 0.79 2.20
CA THR A 72 14.23 -0.28 1.21
C THR A 72 13.13 -0.27 0.15
N ALA A 73 11.87 -0.22 0.58
CA ALA A 73 10.72 -0.32 -0.32
C ALA A 73 10.52 0.92 -1.21
N ALA A 74 10.71 2.14 -0.67
CA ALA A 74 10.45 3.36 -1.43
C ALA A 74 11.44 3.56 -2.61
N PRO A 75 12.76 3.33 -2.50
CA PRO A 75 13.65 3.38 -3.64
C PRO A 75 13.32 2.35 -4.73
N GLU A 76 12.92 1.13 -4.35
CA GLU A 76 12.48 0.12 -5.31
C GLU A 76 11.21 0.55 -6.06
N LEU A 77 10.19 0.99 -5.34
CA LEU A 77 8.97 1.50 -5.95
C LEU A 77 9.22 2.71 -6.85
N THR A 78 10.22 3.55 -6.53
CA THR A 78 10.65 4.65 -7.41
C THR A 78 11.15 4.11 -8.75
N ARG A 79 11.96 3.05 -8.75
CA ARG A 79 12.45 2.40 -10.00
C ARG A 79 11.31 1.72 -10.76
N VAL A 80 10.42 1.02 -10.06
CA VAL A 80 9.23 0.39 -10.66
C VAL A 80 8.33 1.43 -11.33
N MET A 81 8.09 2.57 -10.69
CA MET A 81 7.31 3.66 -11.29
C MET A 81 8.03 4.30 -12.49
N ALA A 82 9.35 4.45 -12.43
CA ALA A 82 10.13 4.92 -13.57
C ALA A 82 10.02 3.96 -14.77
N TYR A 83 10.12 2.66 -14.50
CA TYR A 83 9.87 1.63 -15.50
C TYR A 83 8.44 1.75 -16.08
N ALA A 84 7.42 1.84 -15.23
CA ALA A 84 6.03 1.99 -15.65
C ALA A 84 5.84 3.20 -16.56
N ARG A 85 6.34 4.36 -16.18
CA ARG A 85 6.23 5.60 -16.97
C ARG A 85 7.01 5.59 -18.29
N ALA A 86 8.03 4.75 -18.41
CA ALA A 86 8.76 4.57 -19.66
C ALA A 86 8.02 3.68 -20.68
N HIS A 87 7.10 2.83 -20.24
CA HIS A 87 6.41 1.84 -21.08
C HIS A 87 4.92 2.10 -21.29
N TRP A 88 4.26 2.88 -20.43
CA TRP A 88 2.85 3.21 -20.52
C TRP A 88 2.61 4.72 -20.51
N ARG A 89 1.61 5.14 -21.26
CA ARG A 89 1.23 6.55 -21.38
C ARG A 89 0.55 7.09 -20.12
N ALA A 90 -0.29 6.27 -19.49
CA ALA A 90 -0.99 6.60 -18.26
C ALA A 90 -0.70 5.56 -17.19
N THR A 91 -0.38 6.01 -15.98
CA THR A 91 -0.08 5.12 -14.85
C THR A 91 -0.95 5.49 -13.66
N ASN A 92 -1.79 4.56 -13.25
CA ASN A 92 -2.62 4.60 -12.06
C ASN A 92 -2.00 3.74 -10.95
N VAL A 93 -2.47 3.92 -9.72
CA VAL A 93 -2.02 3.12 -8.56
C VAL A 93 -3.22 2.49 -7.86
N ARG A 94 -3.13 1.20 -7.58
CA ARG A 94 -4.00 0.48 -6.66
C ARG A 94 -3.12 -0.08 -5.54
N ALA A 95 -3.34 0.36 -4.29
CA ALA A 95 -2.49 -0.07 -3.19
C ALA A 95 -3.29 -0.42 -1.94
N THR A 96 -2.77 -1.40 -1.17
CA THR A 96 -3.38 -1.88 0.07
C THR A 96 -2.50 -1.51 1.26
N SER A 97 -3.10 -1.04 2.36
CA SER A 97 -2.47 -0.88 3.66
C SER A 97 -1.13 -0.10 3.58
N ILE A 98 -0.03 -0.70 4.06
CA ILE A 98 1.32 -0.12 4.02
C ILE A 98 1.82 0.11 2.60
N GLY A 99 1.31 -0.62 1.61
CA GLY A 99 1.63 -0.38 0.19
C GLY A 99 1.24 1.02 -0.27
N ALA A 100 0.13 1.57 0.25
CA ALA A 100 -0.28 2.95 -0.03
C ALA A 100 0.71 3.98 0.59
N TYR A 101 1.19 3.72 1.80
CA TYR A 101 2.23 4.54 2.44
C TYR A 101 3.53 4.54 1.64
N PHE A 102 4.04 3.36 1.26
CA PHE A 102 5.26 3.24 0.46
C PHE A 102 5.15 3.89 -0.91
N ALA A 103 3.99 3.77 -1.58
CA ALA A 103 3.74 4.45 -2.83
C ALA A 103 3.86 5.98 -2.69
N ARG A 104 3.26 6.54 -1.64
CA ARG A 104 3.31 7.98 -1.37
C ARG A 104 4.69 8.48 -0.95
N LEU A 105 5.53 7.63 -0.40
CA LEU A 105 6.95 7.94 -0.17
C LEU A 105 7.74 7.97 -1.48
N ALA A 106 7.50 6.97 -2.33
CA ALA A 106 8.36 6.68 -3.48
C ALA A 106 8.24 7.71 -4.60
N PHE A 107 7.04 8.05 -5.03
CA PHE A 107 6.86 8.79 -6.28
C PHE A 107 5.82 9.92 -6.17
N ALA A 108 5.82 10.79 -7.17
CA ALA A 108 4.81 11.80 -7.35
C ALA A 108 3.46 11.18 -7.73
N ALA A 109 2.37 11.96 -7.60
CA ALA A 109 1.03 11.50 -7.87
C ALA A 109 0.90 10.76 -9.21
N PRO A 110 0.19 9.62 -9.26
CA PRO A 110 -0.25 8.97 -10.48
C PRO A 110 -1.41 9.76 -11.11
N GLU A 111 -1.95 9.27 -12.22
CA GLU A 111 -3.17 9.85 -12.81
C GLU A 111 -4.39 9.64 -11.89
N LYS A 112 -4.49 8.49 -11.23
CA LYS A 112 -5.55 8.10 -10.31
C LYS A 112 -5.01 7.12 -9.26
N ALA A 113 -5.57 7.12 -8.06
CA ALA A 113 -5.23 6.17 -7.01
C ALA A 113 -6.47 5.51 -6.38
N LEU A 114 -6.44 4.19 -6.22
CA LEU A 114 -7.38 3.39 -5.46
C LEU A 114 -6.66 2.82 -4.24
N PHE A 115 -7.14 3.12 -3.06
CA PHE A 115 -6.56 2.62 -1.81
C PHE A 115 -7.55 1.77 -1.03
N VAL A 116 -7.12 0.60 -0.58
CA VAL A 116 -7.89 -0.27 0.31
C VAL A 116 -7.20 -0.28 1.68
N SER A 117 -7.93 0.12 2.72
CA SER A 117 -7.44 0.21 4.11
C SER A 117 -6.05 0.87 4.22
N PRO A 118 -5.81 2.06 3.65
CA PRO A 118 -4.47 2.61 3.55
C PRO A 118 -3.89 3.03 4.91
N ILE A 119 -2.60 2.80 5.10
CA ILE A 119 -1.85 3.53 6.14
C ILE A 119 -1.55 4.94 5.60
N VAL A 120 -2.28 5.92 6.08
CA VAL A 120 -2.16 7.31 5.61
C VAL A 120 -1.25 8.16 6.51
N ASP A 121 -1.05 7.74 7.74
CA ASP A 121 -0.20 8.38 8.76
C ASP A 121 0.58 7.31 9.54
N MET A 122 1.80 7.05 9.11
CA MET A 122 2.66 6.04 9.73
C MET A 122 3.17 6.48 11.10
N GLU A 123 3.46 7.77 11.30
CA GLU A 123 3.88 8.26 12.60
C GLU A 123 2.77 8.04 13.64
N ARG A 124 1.54 8.38 13.32
CA ARG A 124 0.38 8.15 14.18
C ARG A 124 0.22 6.68 14.51
N LEU A 125 0.29 5.78 13.53
CA LEU A 125 0.22 4.34 13.73
C LEU A 125 1.28 3.84 14.71
N ILE A 126 2.54 4.31 14.56
CA ILE A 126 3.63 3.92 15.48
C ILE A 126 3.38 4.47 16.88
N CYS A 127 2.96 5.73 17.01
CA CYS A 127 2.64 6.34 18.32
C CYS A 127 1.49 5.61 19.03
N ASP A 128 0.45 5.22 18.30
CA ASP A 128 -0.68 4.46 18.86
C ASP A 128 -0.22 3.06 19.34
N ARG A 129 0.68 2.41 18.60
CA ARG A 129 1.30 1.14 19.03
C ARG A 129 2.21 1.28 20.23
N ILE A 130 2.97 2.37 20.35
CA ILE A 130 3.78 2.71 21.55
C ILE A 130 2.84 2.83 22.76
N CYS A 131 1.75 3.58 22.62
CA CYS A 131 0.73 3.72 23.66
C CYS A 131 0.10 2.38 24.05
N ALA A 132 -0.30 1.58 23.07
CA ALA A 132 -0.90 0.25 23.28
C ALA A 132 0.05 -0.75 23.93
N ALA A 133 1.37 -0.61 23.72
CA ALA A 133 2.41 -1.39 24.40
C ALA A 133 2.66 -0.93 25.84
N GLY A 134 2.03 0.15 26.30
CA GLY A 134 2.19 0.69 27.65
C GLY A 134 3.57 1.32 27.90
N ILE A 135 4.25 1.79 26.86
CA ILE A 135 5.55 2.43 26.95
C ILE A 135 5.49 3.88 26.47
N THR A 136 6.57 4.62 26.64
CA THR A 136 6.78 5.97 26.12
C THR A 136 7.80 5.96 24.99
N GLU A 137 7.81 7.02 24.17
CA GLU A 137 8.87 7.22 23.18
C GLU A 137 10.27 7.23 23.79
N GLN A 138 10.41 7.75 25.02
CA GLN A 138 11.69 7.73 25.74
C GLN A 138 12.16 6.30 25.98
N ILE A 139 11.28 5.40 26.43
CA ILE A 139 11.61 3.97 26.62
C ILE A 139 12.01 3.32 25.30
N LEU A 140 11.28 3.61 24.22
CA LEU A 140 11.62 3.10 22.88
C LEU A 140 12.99 3.62 22.43
N ARG A 141 13.28 4.90 22.62
CA ARG A 141 14.57 5.51 22.31
C ARG A 141 15.73 4.87 23.07
N GLU A 142 15.56 4.65 24.37
CA GLU A 142 16.60 4.06 25.22
C GLU A 142 16.91 2.59 24.86
N ARG A 143 15.89 1.86 24.38
CA ARG A 143 16.02 0.44 24.01
C ARG A 143 16.35 0.22 22.53
N GLY A 144 16.12 1.21 21.69
CA GLY A 144 16.21 1.11 20.23
C GLY A 144 15.08 0.31 19.61
N MET A 145 14.74 -0.85 20.18
CA MET A 145 13.65 -1.73 19.76
C MET A 145 12.81 -2.19 20.94
N TYR A 146 11.50 -2.40 20.70
CA TYR A 146 10.57 -2.89 21.71
C TYR A 146 9.55 -3.86 21.12
N PRO A 147 9.30 -5.04 21.71
CA PRO A 147 8.28 -5.96 21.22
C PRO A 147 6.87 -5.35 21.38
N ALA A 148 6.12 -5.32 20.29
CA ALA A 148 4.72 -4.95 20.27
C ALA A 148 3.85 -6.21 20.36
N ARG A 149 2.52 -6.07 20.16
CA ARG A 149 1.62 -7.22 20.10
C ARG A 149 1.84 -8.02 18.81
N GLU A 150 1.57 -9.32 18.86
CA GLU A 150 1.51 -10.21 17.70
C GLU A 150 2.84 -10.41 16.92
N GLY A 151 3.97 -10.25 17.61
CA GLY A 151 5.28 -10.49 17.00
C GLY A 151 5.88 -9.30 16.25
N ASP A 152 5.16 -8.19 16.16
CA ASP A 152 5.68 -6.93 15.64
C ASP A 152 6.73 -6.33 16.58
N MET A 153 7.71 -5.66 16.00
CA MET A 153 8.73 -4.90 16.73
C MET A 153 8.60 -3.41 16.45
N LEU A 154 8.47 -2.61 17.51
CA LEU A 154 8.62 -1.16 17.43
C LEU A 154 10.09 -0.82 17.32
N SER A 155 10.45 0.08 16.42
CA SER A 155 11.82 0.55 16.22
C SER A 155 11.87 2.06 16.38
N TRP A 156 12.83 2.52 17.19
CA TRP A 156 13.12 3.95 17.33
C TRP A 156 13.63 4.55 16.03
N ASP A 157 14.51 3.84 15.32
CA ASP A 157 15.07 4.32 14.06
C ASP A 157 13.99 4.43 12.98
N TYR A 158 13.00 3.50 12.97
CA TYR A 158 11.86 3.60 12.05
C TYR A 158 11.02 4.86 12.33
N LEU A 159 10.72 5.15 13.61
CA LEU A 159 9.97 6.34 13.99
C LEU A 159 10.70 7.63 13.62
N CYS A 160 12.01 7.70 13.89
CA CYS A 160 12.84 8.84 13.50
C CYS A 160 12.83 9.04 11.99
N TRP A 161 13.01 7.96 11.24
CA TRP A 161 13.01 8.01 9.78
C TRP A 161 11.67 8.51 9.21
N VAL A 162 10.55 8.03 9.75
CA VAL A 162 9.20 8.47 9.35
C VAL A 162 9.02 9.97 9.55
N ARG A 163 9.49 10.51 10.66
CA ARG A 163 9.44 11.95 10.99
C ARG A 163 10.28 12.81 10.03
N GLU A 164 11.42 12.28 9.61
CA GLU A 164 12.34 12.98 8.69
C GLU A 164 11.89 12.86 7.21
N HIS A 165 11.08 11.85 6.87
CA HIS A 165 10.66 11.55 5.51
C HIS A 165 9.12 11.47 5.39
N PRO A 166 8.42 12.60 5.45
CA PRO A 166 6.97 12.61 5.34
C PRO A 166 6.51 12.08 3.98
N ALA A 167 5.43 11.29 3.97
CA ALA A 167 4.81 10.84 2.74
C ALA A 167 4.26 12.03 1.93
N LYS A 168 4.40 11.96 0.61
CA LYS A 168 3.99 13.02 -0.30
C LYS A 168 2.47 13.20 -0.32
N ASP A 169 2.02 14.44 -0.40
CA ASP A 169 0.63 14.76 -0.69
C ASP A 169 0.39 14.60 -2.20
N TRP A 170 -0.59 13.80 -2.55
CA TRP A 170 -1.01 13.63 -3.92
C TRP A 170 -2.25 14.46 -4.23
N HIS A 171 -2.22 15.16 -5.34
CA HIS A 171 -3.32 16.00 -5.84
C HIS A 171 -3.96 15.40 -7.10
N CYS A 172 -4.07 14.08 -7.16
CA CYS A 172 -4.81 13.34 -8.18
C CYS A 172 -6.16 12.86 -7.61
N PRO A 173 -7.09 12.41 -8.45
CA PRO A 173 -8.28 11.69 -7.98
C PRO A 173 -7.90 10.47 -7.14
N GLN A 174 -8.38 10.42 -5.90
CA GLN A 174 -8.11 9.35 -4.95
C GLN A 174 -9.42 8.80 -4.43
N TYR A 175 -9.53 7.50 -4.37
CA TYR A 175 -10.68 6.77 -3.85
C TYR A 175 -10.20 5.81 -2.77
N ILE A 176 -10.89 5.78 -1.63
CA ILE A 176 -10.52 4.99 -0.47
C ILE A 176 -11.67 4.08 -0.07
N LEU A 177 -11.41 2.79 -0.04
CA LEU A 177 -12.27 1.81 0.61
C LEU A 177 -11.70 1.52 2.00
N TYR A 178 -12.53 1.70 3.03
CA TYR A 178 -12.11 1.64 4.43
C TYR A 178 -13.08 0.78 5.23
N GLY A 179 -12.56 -0.13 6.04
CA GLY A 179 -13.37 -0.95 6.95
C GLY A 179 -13.72 -0.18 8.22
N GLU A 180 -14.99 -0.19 8.62
CA GLU A 180 -15.46 0.49 9.84
C GLU A 180 -14.70 0.02 11.10
N ASN A 181 -14.32 -1.26 11.15
CA ASN A 181 -13.58 -1.89 12.24
C ASN A 181 -12.07 -1.99 11.96
N ASP A 182 -11.53 -1.10 11.12
CA ASP A 182 -10.09 -1.07 10.85
C ASP A 182 -9.31 -0.80 12.15
N SER A 183 -8.44 -1.75 12.51
CA SER A 183 -7.63 -1.69 13.74
C SER A 183 -6.26 -1.04 13.55
N MET A 184 -5.90 -0.67 12.32
CA MET A 184 -4.58 -0.11 11.99
C MET A 184 -4.62 1.41 11.83
N THR A 185 -5.66 1.93 11.18
CA THR A 185 -5.87 3.36 10.97
C THR A 185 -7.23 3.74 11.56
N ASP A 186 -7.28 4.60 12.55
CA ASP A 186 -8.54 5.04 13.11
C ASP A 186 -9.33 5.93 12.13
N LEU A 187 -10.67 5.99 12.32
CA LEU A 187 -11.56 6.74 11.44
C LEU A 187 -11.27 8.25 11.43
N THR A 188 -10.76 8.80 12.53
CA THR A 188 -10.41 10.22 12.61
C THR A 188 -9.20 10.52 11.72
N THR A 189 -8.20 9.66 11.76
CA THR A 189 -6.99 9.75 10.93
C THR A 189 -7.35 9.66 9.44
N ILE A 190 -8.19 8.70 9.04
CA ILE A 190 -8.58 8.56 7.63
C ILE A 190 -9.42 9.76 7.15
N ARG A 191 -10.34 10.28 7.98
CA ARG A 191 -11.12 11.47 7.65
C ARG A 191 -10.27 12.73 7.56
N THR A 192 -9.28 12.88 8.42
CA THR A 192 -8.31 14.00 8.34
C THR A 192 -7.55 13.96 7.02
N TYR A 193 -7.08 12.77 6.64
CA TYR A 193 -6.42 12.58 5.36
C TYR A 193 -7.35 12.92 4.18
N THR A 194 -8.57 12.42 4.16
CA THR A 194 -9.51 12.67 3.05
C THR A 194 -9.92 14.14 2.95
N ALA A 195 -10.09 14.82 4.08
CA ALA A 195 -10.36 16.26 4.10
C ALA A 195 -9.20 17.08 3.49
N LYS A 196 -7.95 16.65 3.69
CA LYS A 196 -6.75 17.30 3.14
C LYS A 196 -6.53 16.97 1.66
N SER A 197 -6.69 15.71 1.28
CA SER A 197 -6.39 15.21 -0.07
C SER A 197 -7.53 15.39 -1.07
N GLY A 198 -8.76 15.60 -0.59
CA GLY A 198 -9.97 15.56 -1.43
C GLY A 198 -10.39 14.15 -1.86
N ALA A 199 -9.84 13.11 -1.24
CA ALA A 199 -10.15 11.73 -1.57
C ALA A 199 -11.62 11.38 -1.26
N GLU A 200 -12.27 10.62 -2.15
CA GLU A 200 -13.57 10.02 -1.89
C GLU A 200 -13.40 8.84 -0.93
N LEU A 201 -14.15 8.83 0.17
CA LEU A 201 -14.10 7.80 1.21
C LEU A 201 -15.38 6.96 1.21
N ILE A 202 -15.23 5.66 1.03
CA ILE A 202 -16.30 4.67 1.23
C ILE A 202 -15.98 3.86 2.48
N ILE A 203 -16.88 3.89 3.46
CA ILE A 203 -16.77 3.11 4.70
C ILE A 203 -17.64 1.87 4.55
N VAL A 204 -17.03 0.70 4.71
CA VAL A 204 -17.71 -0.59 4.66
C VAL A 204 -18.16 -0.94 6.07
N PRO A 205 -19.47 -1.05 6.34
CA PRO A 205 -19.98 -1.42 7.66
C PRO A 205 -19.40 -2.78 8.08
N GLN A 206 -18.95 -2.88 9.34
CA GLN A 206 -18.31 -4.08 9.91
C GLN A 206 -17.08 -4.59 9.12
N GLY A 207 -16.60 -3.83 8.13
CA GLY A 207 -15.37 -4.15 7.41
C GLY A 207 -14.15 -4.06 8.35
N GLU A 208 -13.21 -4.97 8.16
CA GLU A 208 -11.94 -5.01 8.90
C GLU A 208 -10.81 -4.38 8.07
N HIS A 209 -9.63 -4.25 8.66
CA HIS A 209 -8.45 -3.79 7.93
C HIS A 209 -8.13 -4.69 6.73
N TRP A 210 -8.21 -6.00 6.94
CA TRP A 210 -8.02 -7.00 5.91
C TRP A 210 -9.36 -7.50 5.37
N PHE A 211 -9.70 -7.06 4.16
CA PHE A 211 -10.88 -7.52 3.44
C PHE A 211 -10.66 -8.97 2.98
N HIS A 212 -11.27 -9.94 3.62
CA HIS A 212 -11.01 -11.37 3.39
C HIS A 212 -12.28 -12.24 3.32
N THR A 213 -13.41 -11.78 3.83
CA THR A 213 -14.65 -12.55 3.70
C THR A 213 -15.23 -12.42 2.28
N PRO A 214 -15.98 -13.41 1.80
CA PRO A 214 -16.62 -13.34 0.49
C PRO A 214 -17.43 -12.06 0.28
N GLU A 215 -18.14 -11.61 1.30
CA GLU A 215 -18.96 -10.39 1.28
C GLU A 215 -18.08 -9.13 1.15
N GLN A 216 -17.02 -9.05 1.94
CA GLN A 216 -16.07 -7.94 1.89
C GLN A 216 -15.34 -7.88 0.53
N LEU A 217 -14.92 -9.03 0.01
CA LEU A 217 -14.29 -9.13 -1.31
C LEU A 217 -15.25 -8.72 -2.44
N ALA A 218 -16.53 -9.08 -2.34
CA ALA A 218 -17.55 -8.65 -3.31
C ALA A 218 -17.73 -7.14 -3.30
N VAL A 219 -17.83 -6.52 -2.11
CA VAL A 219 -17.91 -5.07 -1.96
C VAL A 219 -16.67 -4.38 -2.54
N MET A 220 -15.48 -4.91 -2.27
CA MET A 220 -14.24 -4.39 -2.82
C MET A 220 -14.22 -4.48 -4.36
N ALA A 221 -14.61 -5.61 -4.93
CA ALA A 221 -14.66 -5.80 -6.38
C ALA A 221 -15.67 -4.85 -7.06
N ASP A 222 -16.83 -4.62 -6.45
CA ASP A 222 -17.83 -3.68 -6.98
C ASP A 222 -17.34 -2.23 -6.90
N TRP A 223 -16.67 -1.88 -5.82
CA TRP A 223 -16.04 -0.57 -5.67
C TRP A 223 -14.91 -0.37 -6.69
N GLU A 224 -14.05 -1.37 -6.91
CA GLU A 224 -13.00 -1.31 -7.92
C GLU A 224 -13.56 -1.16 -9.33
N ARG A 225 -14.64 -1.89 -9.70
CA ARG A 225 -15.32 -1.73 -10.98
C ARG A 225 -15.87 -0.32 -11.21
N LYS A 226 -16.35 0.31 -10.16
CA LYS A 226 -16.91 1.68 -10.22
C LYS A 226 -15.83 2.74 -10.45
N HIS A 227 -14.63 2.52 -9.92
CA HIS A 227 -13.59 3.57 -9.86
C HIS A 227 -12.36 3.30 -10.75
N LYS A 228 -12.31 2.15 -11.43
CA LYS A 228 -11.24 1.82 -12.38
C LYS A 228 -11.10 2.80 -13.56
#